data_5b9567f27dbbe03f960880d7a39eb730
#
_entry.id   5b9567f27dbbe03f960880d7a39eb730
#
_cell.length_a   1.000
_cell.length_b   1.000
_cell.length_c   1.000
_cell.angle_alpha   90.00
_cell.angle_beta   90.00
_cell.angle_gamma   90.00
#
_symmetry.space_group_name_H-M   'P 1'
#
loop_
_entity.id
_entity.type
_entity.pdbx_description
1 polymer ?
#
loop_
_entity_poly.entity_id
_entity_poly.type
_entity_poly.pdbx_seq_one_letter_code
_entity_poly.pdbx_strand_id
1 'polypeptide(L)'
;VVSDKYICICSEYIIDSRKYNFLSEVVSLITPFLRDRGISILDISESNTPGIEGTLDFKSGTQFGHRCFLIKNAELVCCSTGLFSVLSGVYDVPCVTLYSDIDPDEDVCYWGDKSKRLNISPDIDGIPSHSRIEVPKTINKICPLDIAKSILSLLKIENDLDDLDYIHVGSLYSSKVIEVIPDFAPSDRFLPKSTLNLRFDYHPDYKFLFAWANGKNLSLFLPQDKPIDPSVLLQIRSSLKSVFFNLTGEFDKNYLASLRRVGISPSFFCDDENIVNKVRLLNIDLEVPLVEKKSKKDLDSDTEIGDNTFFKSGKLILSNGKKFQSKANWITSIDFDGSEQKVIDSVDFWEDLDYYIIYTKK
;
A
#
# COMPACT_ATOMS: atom_id res chain seq x y z
N VAL A 1 2.22 -9.21 -26.43
CA VAL A 1 3.49 -9.45 -27.11
C VAL A 1 4.55 -8.76 -26.27
N VAL A 2 5.53 -9.51 -25.76
CA VAL A 2 6.66 -8.91 -25.02
C VAL A 2 7.54 -8.26 -26.09
N SER A 3 7.95 -7.03 -25.84
CA SER A 3 8.97 -6.35 -26.65
C SER A 3 10.28 -7.11 -26.56
N ASP A 4 11.12 -7.02 -27.60
CA ASP A 4 12.47 -7.58 -27.59
C ASP A 4 13.37 -6.94 -26.51
N LYS A 5 13.00 -5.75 -26.02
CA LYS A 5 13.66 -5.02 -24.95
C LYS A 5 12.79 -4.98 -23.70
N TYR A 6 13.38 -5.32 -22.58
CA TYR A 6 12.67 -5.29 -21.31
C TYR A 6 13.60 -5.11 -20.12
N ILE A 7 13.03 -4.64 -19.03
CA ILE A 7 13.65 -4.67 -17.71
C ILE A 7 12.93 -5.70 -16.83
N CYS A 8 13.66 -6.26 -15.87
CA CYS A 8 13.11 -7.16 -14.85
C CYS A 8 12.95 -6.43 -13.53
N ILE A 9 11.79 -6.53 -12.91
CA ILE A 9 11.55 -6.11 -11.54
C ILE A 9 11.23 -7.34 -10.70
N CYS A 10 11.79 -7.41 -9.50
CA CYS A 10 11.61 -8.53 -8.59
C CYS A 10 11.37 -8.04 -7.17
N SER A 11 10.22 -8.42 -6.61
CA SER A 11 9.94 -8.28 -5.19
C SER A 11 10.52 -9.47 -4.42
N GLU A 12 11.22 -9.22 -3.30
CA GLU A 12 11.64 -10.27 -2.39
C GLU A 12 10.43 -10.97 -1.76
N TYR A 13 10.56 -12.27 -1.53
CA TYR A 13 9.48 -13.09 -0.99
C TYR A 13 9.83 -13.73 0.36
N ILE A 14 11.09 -14.15 0.53
CA ILE A 14 11.50 -15.00 1.66
C ILE A 14 11.79 -14.17 2.91
N ILE A 15 12.36 -12.96 2.72
CA ILE A 15 12.80 -12.08 3.80
C ILE A 15 11.90 -10.85 3.79
N ASP A 16 11.02 -10.74 4.80
CA ASP A 16 10.02 -9.69 4.84
C ASP A 16 10.62 -8.27 4.94
N SER A 17 11.73 -8.10 5.66
CA SER A 17 12.46 -6.84 5.77
C SER A 17 12.96 -6.32 4.41
N ARG A 18 13.24 -7.20 3.46
CA ARG A 18 13.71 -6.87 2.10
C ARG A 18 12.59 -6.67 1.08
N LYS A 19 11.34 -6.89 1.50
CA LYS A 19 10.18 -6.72 0.62
C LYS A 19 9.78 -5.26 0.56
N TYR A 20 10.16 -4.58 -0.51
CA TYR A 20 9.76 -3.21 -0.78
C TYR A 20 8.30 -3.13 -1.24
N ASN A 21 7.49 -2.34 -0.55
CA ASN A 21 6.04 -2.32 -0.78
C ASN A 21 5.61 -1.42 -1.95
N PHE A 22 6.50 -0.54 -2.46
CA PHE A 22 6.14 0.55 -3.37
C PHE A 22 6.67 0.36 -4.79
N LEU A 23 6.96 -0.89 -5.21
CA LEU A 23 7.42 -1.19 -6.57
C LEU A 23 6.40 -0.76 -7.65
N SER A 24 5.11 -0.84 -7.36
CA SER A 24 4.08 -0.38 -8.31
C SER A 24 4.16 1.12 -8.58
N GLU A 25 4.59 1.90 -7.58
CA GLU A 25 4.80 3.32 -7.74
C GLU A 25 6.05 3.60 -8.59
N VAL A 26 7.15 2.90 -8.32
CA VAL A 26 8.35 2.97 -9.18
C VAL A 26 7.98 2.67 -10.63
N VAL A 27 7.21 1.60 -10.88
CA VAL A 27 6.72 1.23 -12.21
C VAL A 27 5.91 2.36 -12.84
N SER A 28 5.02 2.98 -12.08
CA SER A 28 4.19 4.09 -12.55
C SER A 28 5.04 5.30 -12.98
N LEU A 29 6.11 5.61 -12.25
CA LEU A 29 7.04 6.70 -12.55
C LEU A 29 7.87 6.45 -13.81
N ILE A 30 8.35 5.22 -14.02
CA ILE A 30 9.24 4.90 -15.17
C ILE A 30 8.47 4.54 -16.45
N THR A 31 7.21 4.09 -16.34
CA THR A 31 6.43 3.57 -17.48
C THR A 31 6.34 4.55 -18.65
N PRO A 32 6.10 5.87 -18.47
CA PRO A 32 6.05 6.80 -19.60
C PRO A 32 7.33 6.77 -20.44
N PHE A 33 8.50 6.86 -19.76
CA PHE A 33 9.81 6.93 -20.42
C PHE A 33 10.20 5.61 -21.10
N LEU A 34 9.83 4.47 -20.51
CA LEU A 34 10.12 3.14 -21.07
C LEU A 34 9.22 2.83 -22.26
N ARG A 35 7.94 3.24 -22.21
CA ARG A 35 6.98 3.05 -23.30
C ARG A 35 7.44 3.75 -24.57
N ASP A 36 7.93 4.98 -24.47
CA ASP A 36 8.42 5.76 -25.62
C ASP A 36 9.62 5.10 -26.31
N ARG A 37 10.32 4.20 -25.60
CA ARG A 37 11.47 3.43 -26.11
C ARG A 37 11.15 1.98 -26.44
N GLY A 38 9.89 1.59 -26.33
CA GLY A 38 9.46 0.22 -26.58
C GLY A 38 10.01 -0.80 -25.59
N ILE A 39 10.34 -0.39 -24.34
CA ILE A 39 10.87 -1.26 -23.30
C ILE A 39 9.72 -1.74 -22.41
N SER A 40 9.56 -3.05 -22.28
CA SER A 40 8.57 -3.69 -21.40
C SER A 40 9.10 -3.85 -19.97
N ILE A 41 8.20 -3.93 -18.99
CA ILE A 41 8.53 -4.18 -17.59
C ILE A 41 8.00 -5.56 -17.21
N LEU A 42 8.88 -6.48 -16.82
CA LEU A 42 8.54 -7.85 -16.43
C LEU A 42 8.63 -8.02 -14.91
N ASP A 43 7.56 -8.53 -14.29
CA ASP A 43 7.59 -9.01 -12.91
C ASP A 43 8.03 -10.48 -12.90
N ILE A 44 9.26 -10.72 -12.43
CA ILE A 44 9.86 -12.05 -12.31
C ILE A 44 9.93 -12.56 -10.86
N SER A 45 9.20 -11.93 -9.95
CA SER A 45 9.11 -12.31 -8.54
C SER A 45 8.69 -13.76 -8.35
N GLU A 46 8.72 -14.27 -7.12
CA GLU A 46 8.18 -15.59 -6.78
C GLU A 46 6.65 -15.65 -6.99
N SER A 47 6.15 -16.83 -7.34
CA SER A 47 4.72 -17.04 -7.70
C SER A 47 3.74 -16.63 -6.59
N ASN A 48 4.18 -16.67 -5.33
CA ASN A 48 3.36 -16.34 -4.17
C ASN A 48 3.36 -14.85 -3.80
N THR A 49 4.13 -14.00 -4.52
CA THR A 49 4.11 -12.57 -4.28
C THR A 49 2.90 -11.90 -4.92
N PRO A 50 2.34 -10.84 -4.32
CA PRO A 50 1.38 -9.99 -5.01
C PRO A 50 1.95 -9.48 -6.35
N GLY A 51 1.09 -9.29 -7.35
CA GLY A 51 1.50 -8.70 -8.63
C GLY A 51 1.91 -7.24 -8.47
N ILE A 52 2.95 -6.85 -9.21
CA ILE A 52 3.34 -5.45 -9.31
C ILE A 52 2.49 -4.81 -10.41
N GLU A 53 1.70 -3.79 -10.04
CA GLU A 53 0.81 -3.13 -11.00
C GLU A 53 1.61 -2.45 -12.12
N GLY A 54 1.11 -2.56 -13.35
CA GLY A 54 1.77 -1.97 -14.52
C GLY A 54 2.85 -2.84 -15.16
N THR A 55 3.11 -4.04 -14.64
CA THR A 55 4.08 -4.99 -15.19
C THR A 55 3.41 -6.13 -15.95
N LEU A 56 4.19 -6.81 -16.78
CA LEU A 56 3.82 -8.10 -17.35
C LEU A 56 4.20 -9.20 -16.37
N ASP A 57 3.23 -10.02 -15.97
CA ASP A 57 3.42 -11.10 -15.00
C ASP A 57 4.12 -12.31 -15.62
N PHE A 58 5.34 -12.59 -15.18
CA PHE A 58 6.14 -13.75 -15.52
C PHE A 58 6.43 -14.65 -14.31
N LYS A 59 5.63 -14.56 -13.25
CA LYS A 59 5.79 -15.34 -12.01
C LYS A 59 5.25 -16.75 -12.14
N SER A 60 4.04 -16.87 -12.68
CA SER A 60 3.36 -18.17 -12.74
C SER A 60 3.93 -19.06 -13.84
N GLY A 61 4.23 -20.33 -13.47
CA GLY A 61 4.79 -21.32 -14.41
C GLY A 61 6.24 -21.12 -14.81
N THR A 62 6.93 -20.12 -14.25
CA THR A 62 8.32 -19.81 -14.58
C THR A 62 9.27 -20.56 -13.65
N GLN A 63 10.01 -21.50 -14.19
CA GLN A 63 11.07 -22.22 -13.47
C GLN A 63 12.30 -21.32 -13.28
N PHE A 64 13.18 -21.69 -12.34
CA PHE A 64 14.41 -20.95 -12.05
C PHE A 64 15.26 -20.69 -13.30
N GLY A 65 15.43 -21.69 -14.16
CA GLY A 65 16.18 -21.54 -15.42
C GLY A 65 15.60 -20.50 -16.38
N HIS A 66 14.26 -20.37 -16.41
CA HIS A 66 13.62 -19.32 -17.21
C HIS A 66 13.90 -17.93 -16.65
N ARG A 67 13.89 -17.76 -15.31
CA ARG A 67 14.26 -16.50 -14.68
C ARG A 67 15.71 -16.11 -14.94
N CYS A 68 16.63 -17.07 -14.88
CA CYS A 68 18.02 -16.85 -15.26
C CYS A 68 18.14 -16.36 -16.72
N PHE A 69 17.36 -16.96 -17.64
CA PHE A 69 17.33 -16.53 -19.04
C PHE A 69 16.78 -15.11 -19.19
N LEU A 70 15.69 -14.78 -18.47
CA LEU A 70 15.10 -13.45 -18.49
C LEU A 70 16.07 -12.40 -17.94
N ILE A 71 16.75 -12.67 -16.82
CA ILE A 71 17.74 -11.77 -16.25
C ILE A 71 18.91 -11.56 -17.22
N LYS A 72 19.45 -12.64 -17.80
CA LYS A 72 20.59 -12.56 -18.71
C LYS A 72 20.35 -11.68 -19.93
N ASN A 73 19.10 -11.59 -20.40
CA ASN A 73 18.74 -10.85 -21.60
C ASN A 73 18.00 -9.54 -21.29
N ALA A 74 17.90 -9.14 -20.01
CA ALA A 74 17.28 -7.89 -19.61
C ALA A 74 18.23 -6.70 -19.85
N GLU A 75 17.65 -5.54 -20.17
CA GLU A 75 18.37 -4.26 -20.23
C GLU A 75 18.79 -3.80 -18.82
N LEU A 76 18.02 -4.16 -17.79
CA LEU A 76 18.25 -3.82 -16.38
C LEU A 76 17.45 -4.75 -15.46
N VAL A 77 17.99 -4.97 -14.26
CA VAL A 77 17.28 -5.65 -13.16
C VAL A 77 17.10 -4.67 -11.99
N CYS A 78 15.90 -4.60 -11.41
CA CYS A 78 15.63 -3.90 -10.15
C CYS A 78 15.12 -4.91 -9.13
N CYS A 79 15.84 -5.08 -8.02
CA CYS A 79 15.51 -6.06 -6.98
C CYS A 79 16.08 -5.65 -5.62
N SER A 80 15.61 -6.29 -4.55
CA SER A 80 16.29 -6.24 -3.27
C SER A 80 17.55 -7.10 -3.29
N THR A 81 18.46 -6.89 -2.31
CA THR A 81 19.65 -7.72 -2.17
C THR A 81 19.29 -9.20 -2.03
N GLY A 82 20.01 -10.07 -2.72
CA GLY A 82 19.76 -11.51 -2.75
C GLY A 82 20.12 -12.16 -4.07
N LEU A 83 19.45 -13.28 -4.38
CA LEU A 83 19.79 -14.13 -5.53
C LEU A 83 19.76 -13.39 -6.88
N PHE A 84 18.77 -12.54 -7.11
CA PHE A 84 18.62 -11.87 -8.41
C PHE A 84 19.65 -10.75 -8.61
N SER A 85 20.06 -10.07 -7.54
CA SER A 85 21.16 -9.12 -7.60
C SER A 85 22.48 -9.81 -7.91
N VAL A 86 22.73 -10.99 -7.35
CA VAL A 86 23.91 -11.82 -7.66
C VAL A 86 23.89 -12.30 -9.11
N LEU A 87 22.74 -12.83 -9.59
CA LEU A 87 22.61 -13.29 -10.98
C LEU A 87 22.82 -12.15 -11.99
N SER A 88 22.30 -10.95 -11.70
CA SER A 88 22.56 -9.80 -12.57
C SER A 88 24.05 -9.50 -12.69
N GLY A 89 24.81 -9.65 -11.60
CA GLY A 89 26.26 -9.52 -11.64
C GLY A 89 26.96 -10.61 -12.42
N VAL A 90 26.57 -11.85 -12.22
CA VAL A 90 27.15 -12.99 -12.96
C VAL A 90 26.96 -12.83 -14.48
N TYR A 91 25.81 -12.27 -14.89
CA TYR A 91 25.51 -12.02 -16.31
C TYR A 91 25.93 -10.63 -16.81
N ASP A 92 26.54 -9.82 -15.95
CA ASP A 92 26.98 -8.43 -16.25
C ASP A 92 25.84 -7.52 -16.74
N VAL A 93 24.62 -7.74 -16.19
CA VAL A 93 23.43 -6.94 -16.49
C VAL A 93 23.34 -5.75 -15.51
N PRO A 94 23.01 -4.53 -15.98
CA PRO A 94 22.79 -3.38 -15.11
C PRO A 94 21.79 -3.68 -14.00
N CYS A 95 22.07 -3.25 -12.77
CA CYS A 95 21.23 -3.59 -11.63
C CYS A 95 21.07 -2.43 -10.65
N VAL A 96 19.82 -2.15 -10.29
CA VAL A 96 19.45 -1.35 -9.11
C VAL A 96 19.12 -2.31 -7.98
N THR A 97 19.91 -2.26 -6.89
CA THR A 97 19.73 -3.16 -5.73
C THR A 97 19.30 -2.35 -4.52
N LEU A 98 18.19 -2.77 -3.91
CA LEU A 98 17.64 -2.16 -2.70
C LEU A 98 18.16 -2.90 -1.46
N TYR A 99 18.68 -2.15 -0.49
CA TYR A 99 19.20 -2.64 0.77
C TYR A 99 18.34 -2.14 1.93
N SER A 100 18.31 -2.88 3.05
CA SER A 100 17.61 -2.47 4.26
C SER A 100 18.23 -3.06 5.52
N ASP A 101 18.17 -4.39 5.65
CA ASP A 101 18.60 -5.16 6.82
C ASP A 101 20.10 -5.43 6.86
N ILE A 102 20.80 -5.16 5.79
CA ILE A 102 22.25 -5.35 5.63
C ILE A 102 22.85 -4.09 4.97
N ASP A 103 24.06 -3.74 5.38
CA ASP A 103 24.82 -2.66 4.78
C ASP A 103 25.23 -3.04 3.33
N PRO A 104 25.09 -2.14 2.36
CA PRO A 104 25.62 -2.37 1.01
C PRO A 104 27.08 -2.78 0.96
N ASP A 105 27.92 -2.26 1.85
CA ASP A 105 29.36 -2.59 1.88
C ASP A 105 29.63 -4.02 2.38
N GLU A 106 28.69 -4.61 3.12
CA GLU A 106 28.80 -5.99 3.63
C GLU A 106 28.30 -7.04 2.63
N ASP A 107 27.32 -6.69 1.76
CA ASP A 107 26.65 -7.63 0.86
C ASP A 107 26.70 -7.18 -0.61
N VAL A 108 27.77 -6.49 -1.00
CA VAL A 108 27.97 -6.09 -2.40
C VAL A 108 28.17 -7.32 -3.27
N CYS A 109 27.41 -7.42 -4.36
CA CYS A 109 27.66 -8.44 -5.35
C CYS A 109 29.09 -8.35 -5.90
N TYR A 110 29.87 -9.39 -5.68
CA TYR A 110 31.27 -9.48 -6.11
C TYR A 110 31.43 -9.47 -7.64
N TRP A 111 30.43 -10.02 -8.36
CA TRP A 111 30.49 -10.26 -9.80
C TRP A 111 30.02 -9.06 -10.63
N GLY A 112 30.56 -8.93 -11.84
CA GLY A 112 30.14 -7.95 -12.85
C GLY A 112 30.80 -6.58 -12.69
N ASP A 113 30.50 -5.70 -13.65
CA ASP A 113 31.01 -4.34 -13.69
C ASP A 113 30.31 -3.46 -12.65
N LYS A 114 31.08 -2.90 -11.70
CA LYS A 114 30.56 -2.04 -10.64
C LYS A 114 29.92 -0.75 -11.18
N SER A 115 30.35 -0.26 -12.34
CA SER A 115 29.75 0.93 -12.95
C SER A 115 28.32 0.73 -13.46
N LYS A 116 27.89 -0.51 -13.60
CA LYS A 116 26.53 -0.91 -13.98
C LYS A 116 25.61 -1.17 -12.77
N ARG A 117 26.06 -0.82 -11.55
CA ARG A 117 25.33 -1.14 -10.32
C ARG A 117 25.08 0.10 -9.50
N LEU A 118 23.85 0.27 -9.09
CA LEU A 118 23.44 1.28 -8.12
C LEU A 118 22.82 0.57 -6.92
N ASN A 119 23.42 0.79 -5.77
CA ASN A 119 22.94 0.30 -4.48
C ASN A 119 22.18 1.45 -3.78
N ILE A 120 20.94 1.21 -3.39
CA ILE A 120 20.12 2.20 -2.72
C ILE A 120 19.79 1.68 -1.34
N SER A 121 20.10 2.47 -0.33
CA SER A 121 19.79 2.21 1.08
C SER A 121 18.84 3.29 1.61
N PRO A 122 18.00 2.97 2.58
CA PRO A 122 17.23 3.99 3.29
C PRO A 122 18.18 4.87 4.10
N ASP A 123 17.84 6.15 4.23
CA ASP A 123 18.48 7.03 5.20
C ASP A 123 18.01 6.65 6.59
N ILE A 124 18.87 6.00 7.36
CA ILE A 124 18.61 5.55 8.73
C ILE A 124 19.76 5.95 9.65
N ASP A 125 19.40 6.51 10.79
CA ASP A 125 20.36 6.72 11.88
C ASP A 125 20.71 5.37 12.51
N GLY A 126 21.92 4.88 12.29
CA GLY A 126 22.45 3.70 12.97
C GLY A 126 22.83 2.52 12.07
N ILE A 127 22.95 1.36 12.70
CA ILE A 127 23.39 0.10 12.06
C ILE A 127 22.16 -0.62 11.49
N PRO A 128 22.29 -1.28 10.32
CA PRO A 128 21.24 -2.15 9.79
C PRO A 128 20.77 -3.19 10.82
N SER A 129 19.51 -3.55 10.75
CA SER A 129 18.88 -4.40 11.77
C SER A 129 19.36 -5.85 11.76
N HIS A 130 19.90 -6.33 10.65
CA HIS A 130 20.19 -7.74 10.36
C HIS A 130 19.00 -8.67 10.64
N SER A 131 17.79 -8.13 10.67
CA SER A 131 16.57 -8.85 11.00
C SER A 131 15.80 -9.26 9.75
N ARG A 132 15.25 -10.46 9.74
CA ARG A 132 14.39 -10.94 8.66
C ARG A 132 12.99 -10.32 8.68
N ILE A 133 12.60 -9.72 9.81
CA ILE A 133 11.30 -9.08 10.02
C ILE A 133 11.54 -7.73 10.68
N GLU A 134 10.98 -6.68 10.11
CA GLU A 134 11.04 -5.32 10.63
C GLU A 134 9.65 -4.70 10.69
N VAL A 135 9.34 -4.00 11.77
CA VAL A 135 8.08 -3.25 11.93
C VAL A 135 8.39 -1.90 12.61
N PRO A 136 8.28 -0.78 11.89
CA PRO A 136 8.06 -0.63 10.45
C PRO A 136 9.27 -1.09 9.61
N LYS A 137 9.04 -1.44 8.34
CA LYS A 137 10.10 -1.87 7.43
C LYS A 137 10.99 -0.68 7.03
N THR A 138 12.27 -0.79 7.28
CA THR A 138 13.24 0.26 6.92
C THR A 138 13.37 0.44 5.41
N ILE A 139 13.25 -0.64 4.62
CA ILE A 139 13.31 -0.57 3.16
C ILE A 139 12.23 0.36 2.58
N ASN A 140 11.10 0.52 3.26
CA ASN A 140 10.02 1.39 2.82
C ASN A 140 10.31 2.89 3.01
N LYS A 141 11.43 3.25 3.66
CA LYS A 141 11.92 4.63 3.71
C LYS A 141 12.62 5.05 2.41
N ILE A 142 13.00 4.10 1.55
CA ILE A 142 13.56 4.42 0.24
C ILE A 142 12.48 5.10 -0.60
N CYS A 143 12.77 6.30 -1.10
CA CYS A 143 11.83 7.03 -1.94
C CYS A 143 11.65 6.34 -3.30
N PRO A 144 10.42 6.07 -3.77
CA PRO A 144 10.19 5.50 -5.10
C PRO A 144 10.79 6.32 -6.24
N LEU A 145 10.86 7.64 -6.06
CA LEU A 145 11.47 8.55 -7.03
C LEU A 145 12.96 8.29 -7.22
N ASP A 146 13.70 8.02 -6.15
CA ASP A 146 15.14 7.74 -6.21
C ASP A 146 15.41 6.42 -6.93
N ILE A 147 14.57 5.42 -6.72
CA ILE A 147 14.64 4.15 -7.46
C ILE A 147 14.37 4.38 -8.94
N ALA A 148 13.32 5.14 -9.26
CA ALA A 148 12.96 5.47 -10.64
C ALA A 148 14.07 6.22 -11.37
N LYS A 149 14.64 7.25 -10.74
CA LYS A 149 15.79 8.00 -11.27
C LYS A 149 17.02 7.09 -11.50
N SER A 150 17.30 6.19 -10.56
CA SER A 150 18.42 5.24 -10.68
C SER A 150 18.23 4.27 -11.84
N ILE A 151 17.02 3.76 -12.07
CA ILE A 151 16.70 2.90 -13.22
C ILE A 151 16.91 3.66 -14.52
N LEU A 152 16.34 4.87 -14.64
CA LEU A 152 16.45 5.67 -15.86
C LEU A 152 17.90 6.12 -16.13
N SER A 153 18.67 6.43 -15.09
CA SER A 153 20.08 6.78 -15.19
C SER A 153 20.93 5.63 -15.75
N LEU A 154 20.77 4.41 -15.22
CA LEU A 154 21.48 3.23 -15.73
C LEU A 154 21.10 2.89 -17.18
N LEU A 155 19.84 3.11 -17.55
CA LEU A 155 19.36 2.96 -18.93
C LEU A 155 19.76 4.13 -19.84
N LYS A 156 20.38 5.18 -19.29
CA LYS A 156 20.74 6.43 -20.00
C LYS A 156 19.53 7.09 -20.67
N ILE A 157 18.42 7.13 -19.95
CA ILE A 157 17.15 7.73 -20.39
C ILE A 157 17.03 9.10 -19.73
N GLU A 158 17.00 10.15 -20.57
CA GLU A 158 16.68 11.51 -20.12
C GLU A 158 15.25 11.55 -19.55
N ASN A 159 15.06 12.25 -18.46
CA ASN A 159 13.78 12.36 -17.76
C ASN A 159 13.67 13.71 -17.04
N ASP A 160 12.45 14.07 -16.69
CA ASP A 160 12.06 15.28 -15.96
C ASP A 160 11.67 14.99 -14.50
N LEU A 161 12.06 13.84 -13.96
CA LEU A 161 11.74 13.46 -12.57
C LEU A 161 12.42 14.35 -11.53
N ASP A 162 13.44 15.11 -11.91
CA ASP A 162 14.08 16.09 -11.02
C ASP A 162 13.18 17.30 -10.72
N ASP A 163 12.17 17.53 -11.57
CA ASP A 163 11.18 18.58 -11.37
C ASP A 163 10.05 18.17 -10.40
N LEU A 164 10.11 16.96 -9.84
CA LEU A 164 9.16 16.46 -8.86
C LEU A 164 9.79 16.45 -7.47
N ASP A 165 9.10 17.08 -6.51
CA ASP A 165 9.29 16.81 -5.10
C ASP A 165 8.23 15.81 -4.65
N TYR A 166 8.67 14.77 -3.95
CA TYR A 166 7.84 13.59 -3.71
C TYR A 166 7.89 13.19 -2.25
N ILE A 167 6.72 13.14 -1.61
CA ILE A 167 6.59 12.68 -0.24
C ILE A 167 5.75 11.41 -0.22
N HIS A 168 6.34 10.39 0.35
CA HIS A 168 5.68 9.13 0.55
C HIS A 168 5.08 9.07 1.96
N VAL A 169 3.76 9.10 2.06
CA VAL A 169 3.05 9.15 3.34
C VAL A 169 2.24 7.90 3.57
N GLY A 170 2.49 7.25 4.71
CA GLY A 170 1.73 6.09 5.16
C GLY A 170 2.24 4.75 4.61
N SER A 171 2.18 3.74 5.47
CA SER A 171 2.63 2.38 5.16
C SER A 171 1.66 1.60 4.27
N LEU A 172 0.40 2.05 4.19
CA LEU A 172 -0.69 1.36 3.49
C LEU A 172 -0.93 1.87 2.07
N TYR A 173 -0.18 2.87 1.64
CA TYR A 173 -0.36 3.48 0.31
C TYR A 173 -0.38 2.46 -0.84
N SER A 174 0.49 1.46 -0.82
CA SER A 174 0.57 0.42 -1.86
C SER A 174 -0.64 -0.53 -1.88
N SER A 175 -1.46 -0.50 -0.84
CA SER A 175 -2.63 -1.36 -0.71
C SER A 175 -3.85 -0.66 -1.30
N LYS A 176 -4.51 -1.28 -2.27
CA LYS A 176 -5.82 -0.79 -2.73
C LYS A 176 -6.88 -1.07 -1.67
N VAL A 177 -7.30 -0.02 -0.99
CA VAL A 177 -8.37 -0.06 0.00
C VAL A 177 -9.63 0.53 -0.60
N ILE A 178 -10.71 -0.25 -0.60
CA ILE A 178 -12.00 0.19 -1.09
C ILE A 178 -12.95 0.27 0.10
N GLU A 179 -13.32 1.47 0.44
CA GLU A 179 -14.36 1.78 1.43
C GLU A 179 -15.67 2.04 0.73
N VAL A 180 -16.73 1.45 1.24
CA VAL A 180 -18.08 1.64 0.70
C VAL A 180 -18.96 2.26 1.78
N ILE A 181 -19.58 3.37 1.47
CA ILE A 181 -20.62 3.95 2.29
C ILE A 181 -21.96 3.34 1.81
N PRO A 182 -22.74 2.69 2.69
CA PRO A 182 -23.93 1.96 2.29
C PRO A 182 -25.13 2.89 2.07
N ASP A 183 -24.98 3.86 1.19
CA ASP A 183 -26.00 4.84 0.77
C ASP A 183 -26.57 4.54 -0.62
N PHE A 184 -26.09 3.48 -1.28
CA PHE A 184 -26.55 3.04 -2.61
C PHE A 184 -26.46 1.51 -2.75
N ALA A 185 -27.16 0.97 -3.74
CA ALA A 185 -27.11 -0.45 -4.07
C ALA A 185 -25.85 -0.81 -4.87
N PRO A 186 -25.23 -1.97 -4.61
CA PRO A 186 -24.10 -2.42 -5.42
C PRO A 186 -24.50 -2.62 -6.89
N SER A 187 -23.59 -2.25 -7.79
CA SER A 187 -23.73 -2.58 -9.21
C SER A 187 -22.48 -3.33 -9.68
N ASP A 188 -22.60 -4.14 -10.73
CA ASP A 188 -21.49 -4.96 -11.25
C ASP A 188 -20.26 -4.14 -11.67
N ARG A 189 -20.46 -2.84 -11.95
CA ARG A 189 -19.39 -1.91 -12.32
C ARG A 189 -18.45 -1.54 -11.16
N PHE A 190 -18.91 -1.75 -9.92
CA PHE A 190 -18.18 -1.36 -8.71
C PHE A 190 -17.58 -2.54 -7.94
N LEU A 191 -17.58 -3.74 -8.53
CA LEU A 191 -17.24 -4.95 -7.82
C LEU A 191 -15.82 -5.44 -8.10
N PRO A 192 -14.83 -4.98 -7.35
CA PRO A 192 -13.54 -5.65 -7.32
C PRO A 192 -13.68 -7.00 -6.62
N LYS A 193 -12.81 -7.94 -6.99
CA LYS A 193 -12.67 -9.25 -6.31
C LYS A 193 -12.04 -9.14 -4.90
N SER A 194 -11.67 -7.92 -4.48
CA SER A 194 -11.03 -7.65 -3.19
C SER A 194 -12.03 -7.56 -2.04
N THR A 195 -11.54 -7.66 -0.80
CA THR A 195 -12.33 -7.37 0.40
C THR A 195 -12.76 -5.90 0.39
N LEU A 196 -14.03 -5.64 0.70
CA LEU A 196 -14.59 -4.30 0.80
C LEU A 196 -14.71 -3.90 2.27
N ASN A 197 -14.34 -2.67 2.58
CA ASN A 197 -14.56 -2.06 3.89
C ASN A 197 -15.91 -1.34 3.86
N LEU A 198 -16.94 -1.93 4.45
CA LEU A 198 -18.26 -1.31 4.53
C LEU A 198 -18.32 -0.37 5.73
N ARG A 199 -18.38 0.94 5.46
CA ARG A 199 -18.33 2.03 6.45
C ARG A 199 -19.74 2.37 6.97
N PHE A 200 -20.28 1.42 7.74
CA PHE A 200 -21.58 1.59 8.39
C PHE A 200 -21.53 2.63 9.52
N ASP A 201 -20.35 2.91 10.02
CA ASP A 201 -20.06 3.99 10.98
C ASP A 201 -20.25 5.40 10.38
N TYR A 202 -20.09 5.56 9.06
CA TYR A 202 -20.35 6.84 8.38
C TYR A 202 -21.82 7.01 7.98
N HIS A 203 -22.50 5.93 7.59
CA HIS A 203 -23.90 5.95 7.19
C HIS A 203 -24.59 4.64 7.59
N PRO A 204 -25.28 4.58 8.75
CA PRO A 204 -25.92 3.37 9.24
C PRO A 204 -27.29 3.13 8.59
N ASP A 205 -27.32 2.69 7.33
CA ASP A 205 -28.53 2.33 6.60
C ASP A 205 -28.60 0.82 6.34
N TYR A 206 -29.52 0.14 7.04
CA TYR A 206 -29.77 -1.30 6.91
C TYR A 206 -30.29 -1.70 5.53
N LYS A 207 -30.93 -0.77 4.79
CA LYS A 207 -31.51 -1.05 3.48
C LYS A 207 -30.49 -1.64 2.50
N PHE A 208 -29.27 -1.16 2.53
CA PHE A 208 -28.23 -1.61 1.61
C PHE A 208 -27.25 -2.62 2.22
N LEU A 209 -27.30 -2.86 3.53
CA LEU A 209 -26.39 -3.80 4.20
C LEU A 209 -26.44 -5.19 3.58
N PHE A 210 -27.64 -5.75 3.42
CA PHE A 210 -27.83 -7.08 2.84
C PHE A 210 -27.45 -7.13 1.35
N ALA A 211 -27.73 -6.05 0.62
CA ALA A 211 -27.35 -5.98 -0.79
C ALA A 211 -25.83 -6.00 -0.96
N TRP A 212 -25.09 -5.29 -0.11
CA TRP A 212 -23.63 -5.30 -0.11
C TRP A 212 -23.04 -6.61 0.44
N ALA A 213 -23.72 -7.28 1.36
CA ALA A 213 -23.26 -8.55 1.91
C ALA A 213 -23.41 -9.73 0.94
N ASN A 214 -24.26 -9.64 -0.07
CA ASN A 214 -24.54 -10.75 -0.97
C ASN A 214 -23.35 -11.10 -1.85
N GLY A 215 -22.74 -12.28 -1.59
CA GLY A 215 -21.65 -12.85 -2.39
C GLY A 215 -20.32 -12.09 -2.32
N LYS A 216 -20.10 -11.27 -1.29
CA LYS A 216 -18.89 -10.44 -1.12
C LYS A 216 -18.15 -10.77 0.16
N ASN A 217 -16.84 -10.45 0.19
CA ASN A 217 -16.04 -10.48 1.40
C ASN A 217 -16.04 -9.06 2.00
N LEU A 218 -16.65 -8.90 3.18
CA LEU A 218 -16.80 -7.61 3.83
C LEU A 218 -16.01 -7.53 5.13
N SER A 219 -15.34 -6.41 5.33
CA SER A 219 -14.94 -5.89 6.64
C SER A 219 -15.93 -4.81 7.03
N LEU A 220 -16.67 -5.01 8.11
CA LEU A 220 -17.74 -4.13 8.51
C LEU A 220 -17.30 -3.20 9.63
N PHE A 221 -17.35 -1.89 9.41
CA PHE A 221 -17.06 -0.85 10.39
C PHE A 221 -18.36 -0.36 11.02
N LEU A 222 -18.48 -0.50 12.32
CA LEU A 222 -19.71 -0.20 13.08
C LEU A 222 -19.52 0.98 14.04
N PRO A 223 -20.52 1.85 14.17
CA PRO A 223 -20.53 2.85 15.22
C PRO A 223 -20.75 2.17 16.59
N GLN A 224 -20.05 2.65 17.62
CA GLN A 224 -20.19 2.11 18.98
C GLN A 224 -21.54 2.45 19.62
N ASP A 225 -22.07 3.64 19.36
CA ASP A 225 -23.31 4.18 19.93
C ASP A 225 -24.57 3.57 19.32
N LYS A 226 -24.48 2.98 18.13
CA LYS A 226 -25.59 2.35 17.41
C LYS A 226 -25.20 0.97 16.89
N PRO A 227 -24.96 0.01 17.78
CA PRO A 227 -24.52 -1.31 17.36
C PRO A 227 -25.65 -2.06 16.62
N ILE A 228 -25.29 -2.83 15.62
CA ILE A 228 -26.20 -3.70 14.87
C ILE A 228 -26.59 -4.89 15.75
N ASP A 229 -27.88 -5.28 15.71
CA ASP A 229 -28.35 -6.50 16.38
C ASP A 229 -27.52 -7.72 15.92
N PRO A 230 -26.94 -8.52 16.86
CA PRO A 230 -26.15 -9.71 16.52
C PRO A 230 -26.90 -10.70 15.60
N SER A 231 -28.25 -10.76 15.67
CA SER A 231 -29.02 -11.62 14.79
C SER A 231 -28.99 -11.20 13.33
N VAL A 232 -28.84 -9.90 13.04
CA VAL A 232 -28.62 -9.36 11.69
C VAL A 232 -27.22 -9.72 11.19
N LEU A 233 -26.23 -9.58 12.04
CA LEU A 233 -24.84 -9.96 11.69
C LEU A 233 -24.72 -11.47 11.43
N LEU A 234 -25.50 -12.30 12.13
CA LEU A 234 -25.56 -13.73 11.88
C LEU A 234 -26.07 -14.06 10.47
N GLN A 235 -27.08 -13.30 9.95
CA GLN A 235 -27.61 -13.52 8.61
C GLN A 235 -26.59 -13.24 7.49
N ILE A 236 -25.64 -12.32 7.72
CA ILE A 236 -24.60 -11.98 6.75
C ILE A 236 -23.25 -12.61 7.10
N ARG A 237 -23.21 -13.52 8.09
CA ARG A 237 -21.97 -14.10 8.65
C ARG A 237 -21.04 -14.71 7.60
N SER A 238 -21.60 -15.35 6.58
CA SER A 238 -20.82 -15.99 5.51
C SER A 238 -20.03 -14.98 4.66
N SER A 239 -20.46 -13.74 4.63
CA SER A 239 -19.81 -12.64 3.90
C SER A 239 -18.90 -11.79 4.77
N LEU A 240 -19.00 -11.91 6.10
CA LEU A 240 -18.20 -11.15 7.02
C LEU A 240 -16.81 -11.78 7.20
N LYS A 241 -15.78 -11.00 6.90
CA LYS A 241 -14.38 -11.34 7.17
C LYS A 241 -13.95 -10.82 8.55
N SER A 242 -14.34 -9.60 8.87
CA SER A 242 -14.04 -8.93 10.13
C SER A 242 -15.10 -7.90 10.47
N VAL A 243 -15.23 -7.59 11.76
CA VAL A 243 -16.10 -6.53 12.29
C VAL A 243 -15.25 -5.62 13.14
N PHE A 244 -15.29 -4.33 12.87
CA PHE A 244 -14.48 -3.31 13.52
C PHE A 244 -15.36 -2.31 14.26
N PHE A 245 -14.89 -1.87 15.43
CA PHE A 245 -15.48 -0.78 16.21
C PHE A 245 -14.44 0.27 16.51
N ASN A 246 -14.77 1.53 16.28
CA ASN A 246 -14.04 2.65 16.82
C ASN A 246 -14.55 2.94 18.24
N LEU A 247 -13.67 2.78 19.24
CA LEU A 247 -14.02 3.00 20.62
C LEU A 247 -13.95 4.50 20.95
N THR A 248 -15.07 5.03 21.39
CA THR A 248 -15.20 6.41 21.91
C THR A 248 -15.45 6.42 23.43
N GLY A 249 -15.47 5.26 24.06
CA GLY A 249 -15.71 5.07 25.48
C GLY A 249 -15.76 3.60 25.89
N GLU A 250 -16.42 3.30 27.00
CA GLU A 250 -16.60 1.91 27.46
C GLU A 250 -17.49 1.13 26.50
N PHE A 251 -17.07 -0.08 26.14
CA PHE A 251 -17.86 -0.97 25.30
C PHE A 251 -18.80 -1.85 26.12
N ASP A 252 -20.04 -2.05 25.66
CA ASP A 252 -21.02 -2.90 26.34
C ASP A 252 -20.57 -4.37 26.35
N LYS A 253 -20.29 -4.89 27.54
CA LYS A 253 -19.88 -6.28 27.75
C LYS A 253 -20.96 -7.29 27.35
N ASN A 254 -22.25 -6.94 27.54
CA ASN A 254 -23.34 -7.83 27.18
C ASN A 254 -23.46 -7.96 25.66
N TYR A 255 -23.26 -6.82 24.96
CA TYR A 255 -23.23 -6.82 23.51
C TYR A 255 -22.03 -7.61 22.98
N LEU A 256 -20.84 -7.45 23.56
CA LEU A 256 -19.66 -8.25 23.21
C LEU A 256 -19.90 -9.76 23.40
N ALA A 257 -20.50 -10.13 24.54
CA ALA A 257 -20.86 -11.53 24.80
C ALA A 257 -21.88 -12.07 23.78
N SER A 258 -22.83 -11.23 23.33
CA SER A 258 -23.80 -11.62 22.32
C SER A 258 -23.17 -11.81 20.94
N LEU A 259 -22.20 -10.97 20.54
CA LEU A 259 -21.41 -11.16 19.30
C LEU A 259 -20.62 -12.48 19.34
N ARG A 260 -19.95 -12.76 20.45
CA ARG A 260 -19.20 -14.01 20.64
C ARG A 260 -20.11 -15.26 20.54
N ARG A 261 -21.36 -15.19 21.05
CA ARG A 261 -22.34 -16.29 20.93
C ARG A 261 -22.72 -16.59 19.48
N VAL A 262 -22.75 -15.60 18.60
CA VAL A 262 -23.00 -15.79 17.18
C VAL A 262 -21.70 -16.03 16.37
N GLY A 263 -20.58 -16.28 17.06
CA GLY A 263 -19.30 -16.62 16.45
C GLY A 263 -18.57 -15.43 15.80
N ILE A 264 -18.86 -14.20 16.24
CA ILE A 264 -18.20 -12.99 15.77
C ILE A 264 -17.23 -12.49 16.85
N SER A 265 -15.95 -12.40 16.51
CA SER A 265 -14.92 -11.76 17.32
C SER A 265 -14.62 -10.39 16.72
N PRO A 266 -15.10 -9.30 17.32
CA PRO A 266 -14.83 -7.97 16.78
C PRO A 266 -13.40 -7.54 17.06
N SER A 267 -12.86 -6.69 16.18
CA SER A 267 -11.62 -5.94 16.38
C SER A 267 -11.97 -4.52 16.80
N PHE A 268 -11.13 -3.96 17.65
CA PHE A 268 -11.33 -2.60 18.16
C PHE A 268 -10.15 -1.74 17.77
N PHE A 269 -10.40 -0.45 17.61
CA PHE A 269 -9.36 0.58 17.49
C PHE A 269 -9.83 1.84 18.22
N CYS A 270 -8.87 2.63 18.66
CA CYS A 270 -9.15 3.85 19.43
C CYS A 270 -8.02 4.86 19.19
N ASP A 271 -8.36 6.12 19.12
CA ASP A 271 -7.43 7.24 18.98
C ASP A 271 -7.16 8.00 20.30
N ASP A 272 -7.79 7.56 21.41
CA ASP A 272 -7.59 8.12 22.76
C ASP A 272 -6.89 7.11 23.66
N GLU A 273 -5.66 7.44 24.08
CA GLU A 273 -4.84 6.60 24.94
C GLU A 273 -5.50 6.34 26.32
N ASN A 274 -6.24 7.29 26.86
CA ASN A 274 -6.93 7.13 28.14
C ASN A 274 -8.03 6.07 28.03
N ILE A 275 -8.78 6.09 26.90
CA ILE A 275 -9.81 5.07 26.63
C ILE A 275 -9.15 3.68 26.46
N VAL A 276 -8.06 3.60 25.70
CA VAL A 276 -7.32 2.36 25.49
C VAL A 276 -6.86 1.76 26.83
N ASN A 277 -6.24 2.57 27.68
CA ASN A 277 -5.75 2.15 28.99
C ASN A 277 -6.90 1.68 29.89
N LYS A 278 -8.01 2.41 29.91
CA LYS A 278 -9.20 2.03 30.68
C LYS A 278 -9.82 0.71 30.19
N VAL A 279 -9.94 0.55 28.87
CA VAL A 279 -10.50 -0.69 28.29
C VAL A 279 -9.60 -1.89 28.56
N ARG A 280 -8.28 -1.73 28.46
CA ARG A 280 -7.29 -2.79 28.78
C ARG A 280 -7.38 -3.24 30.24
N LEU A 281 -7.57 -2.30 31.17
CA LEU A 281 -7.71 -2.62 32.59
C LEU A 281 -9.01 -3.38 32.88
N LEU A 282 -10.08 -3.09 32.16
CA LEU A 282 -11.39 -3.69 32.39
C LEU A 282 -11.62 -5.00 31.61
N ASN A 283 -10.86 -5.21 30.52
CA ASN A 283 -11.04 -6.34 29.61
C ASN A 283 -9.66 -6.84 29.13
N ILE A 284 -8.98 -7.62 29.96
CA ILE A 284 -7.61 -8.13 29.71
C ILE A 284 -7.53 -8.95 28.41
N ASP A 285 -8.63 -9.55 27.99
CA ASP A 285 -8.73 -10.37 26.78
C ASP A 285 -9.05 -9.58 25.50
N LEU A 286 -9.20 -8.25 25.59
CA LEU A 286 -9.39 -7.39 24.43
C LEU A 286 -8.09 -6.67 24.07
N GLU A 287 -7.61 -6.94 22.87
CA GLU A 287 -6.54 -6.16 22.26
C GLU A 287 -7.13 -4.94 21.56
N VAL A 288 -6.80 -3.75 22.06
CA VAL A 288 -7.22 -2.47 21.48
C VAL A 288 -5.96 -1.73 21.06
N PRO A 289 -5.61 -1.71 19.77
CA PRO A 289 -4.53 -0.89 19.29
C PRO A 289 -4.88 0.59 19.37
N LEU A 290 -3.92 1.39 19.79
CA LEU A 290 -3.98 2.83 19.66
C LEU A 290 -3.72 3.19 18.20
N VAL A 291 -4.65 3.92 17.59
CA VAL A 291 -4.48 4.47 16.24
C VAL A 291 -3.99 5.91 16.39
N GLU A 292 -2.76 6.15 16.02
CA GLU A 292 -2.24 7.52 15.97
C GLU A 292 -2.90 8.27 14.83
N LYS A 293 -3.56 9.38 15.17
CA LYS A 293 -4.02 10.34 14.17
C LYS A 293 -2.83 11.12 13.67
N LYS A 294 -2.63 11.13 12.37
CA LYS A 294 -1.61 11.93 11.73
C LYS A 294 -2.09 13.37 11.55
N SER A 295 -1.18 14.29 11.62
CA SER A 295 -1.44 15.71 11.39
C SER A 295 -0.44 16.26 10.38
N LYS A 296 -0.74 17.46 9.85
CA LYS A 296 0.22 18.17 8.98
C LYS A 296 1.60 18.37 9.64
N LYS A 297 1.64 18.44 10.97
CA LYS A 297 2.89 18.62 11.73
C LYS A 297 3.78 17.39 11.76
N ASP A 298 3.22 16.21 11.45
CA ASP A 298 3.94 14.94 11.40
C ASP A 298 4.63 14.73 10.04
N LEU A 299 4.39 15.64 9.08
CA LEU A 299 5.20 15.75 7.86
C LEU A 299 6.45 16.58 8.20
N ASP A 300 7.55 16.26 7.55
CA ASP A 300 8.77 17.05 7.70
C ASP A 300 8.47 18.53 7.53
N SER A 301 9.00 19.34 8.46
CA SER A 301 8.68 20.77 8.62
C SER A 301 8.95 21.61 7.38
N ASP A 302 9.73 21.10 6.45
CA ASP A 302 10.17 21.80 5.23
C ASP A 302 9.25 21.56 4.03
N THR A 303 8.17 20.77 4.21
CA THR A 303 7.23 20.51 3.13
C THR A 303 6.27 21.68 2.97
N GLU A 304 6.55 22.55 2.01
CA GLU A 304 5.62 23.59 1.58
C GLU A 304 4.52 23.01 0.69
N ILE A 305 3.28 23.13 1.16
CA ILE A 305 2.11 22.78 0.38
C ILE A 305 1.65 24.01 -0.40
N GLY A 306 2.05 24.04 -1.67
CA GLY A 306 1.71 25.11 -2.59
C GLY A 306 0.60 24.74 -3.57
N ASP A 307 0.30 25.66 -4.48
CA ASP A 307 -0.73 25.49 -5.51
C ASP A 307 -0.45 24.33 -6.50
N ASN A 308 0.82 23.92 -6.62
CA ASN A 308 1.25 22.81 -7.49
C ASN A 308 1.38 21.48 -6.73
N THR A 309 0.80 21.39 -5.53
CA THR A 309 0.83 20.18 -4.72
C THR A 309 -0.40 19.32 -4.97
N PHE A 310 -0.16 18.08 -5.29
CA PHE A 310 -1.17 17.09 -5.64
C PHE A 310 -1.01 15.85 -4.74
N PHE A 311 -2.04 15.06 -4.69
CA PHE A 311 -1.97 13.76 -4.03
C PHE A 311 -2.50 12.64 -4.92
N LYS A 312 -2.03 11.43 -4.61
CA LYS A 312 -2.52 10.18 -5.16
C LYS A 312 -2.75 9.23 -4.00
N SER A 313 -3.89 8.58 -3.97
CA SER A 313 -4.30 7.70 -2.87
C SER A 313 -4.46 6.27 -3.34
N GLY A 314 -4.03 5.31 -2.51
CA GLY A 314 -4.41 3.90 -2.64
C GLY A 314 -5.84 3.60 -2.16
N LYS A 315 -6.51 4.56 -1.51
CA LYS A 315 -7.86 4.46 -0.99
C LYS A 315 -8.88 4.94 -2.02
N LEU A 316 -9.97 4.21 -2.12
CA LEU A 316 -11.14 4.62 -2.92
C LEU A 316 -12.37 4.53 -2.05
N ILE A 317 -13.11 5.63 -1.92
CA ILE A 317 -14.40 5.68 -1.24
C ILE A 317 -15.51 5.66 -2.30
N LEU A 318 -16.47 4.77 -2.11
CA LEU A 318 -17.67 4.66 -2.96
C LEU A 318 -18.90 5.14 -2.16
N SER A 319 -19.59 6.15 -2.67
CA SER A 319 -20.81 6.74 -2.06
C SER A 319 -21.70 7.26 -3.16
N ASN A 320 -23.03 7.05 -3.06
CA ASN A 320 -24.03 7.49 -4.06
C ASN A 320 -23.69 7.12 -5.52
N GLY A 321 -23.00 5.98 -5.72
CA GLY A 321 -22.57 5.56 -7.05
C GLY A 321 -21.38 6.35 -7.63
N LYS A 322 -20.77 7.23 -6.85
CA LYS A 322 -19.60 8.04 -7.19
C LYS A 322 -18.33 7.50 -6.52
N LYS A 323 -17.18 7.91 -7.02
CA LYS A 323 -15.87 7.53 -6.51
C LYS A 323 -15.18 8.75 -5.92
N PHE A 324 -14.56 8.58 -4.75
CA PHE A 324 -13.80 9.63 -4.07
C PHE A 324 -12.46 9.05 -3.64
N GLN A 325 -11.40 9.81 -3.77
CA GLN A 325 -10.04 9.34 -3.46
C GLN A 325 -9.64 9.58 -2.01
N SER A 326 -10.41 10.41 -1.29
CA SER A 326 -10.19 10.71 0.13
C SER A 326 -11.49 11.02 0.85
N LYS A 327 -11.46 10.98 2.19
CA LYS A 327 -12.57 11.43 3.02
C LYS A 327 -12.87 12.92 2.79
N ALA A 328 -11.83 13.75 2.63
CA ALA A 328 -11.99 15.17 2.33
C ALA A 328 -12.72 15.39 1.00
N ASN A 329 -12.38 14.63 -0.05
CA ASN A 329 -13.07 14.71 -1.34
C ASN A 329 -14.52 14.25 -1.23
N TRP A 330 -14.80 13.22 -0.43
CA TRP A 330 -16.16 12.77 -0.20
C TRP A 330 -17.01 13.83 0.50
N ILE A 331 -16.49 14.44 1.59
CA ILE A 331 -17.19 15.49 2.33
C ILE A 331 -17.45 16.72 1.45
N THR A 332 -16.48 17.10 0.63
CA THR A 332 -16.59 18.24 -0.29
C THR A 332 -17.27 17.89 -1.62
N SER A 333 -17.68 16.63 -1.80
CA SER A 333 -18.35 16.12 -3.01
C SER A 333 -17.53 16.26 -4.30
N ILE A 334 -16.19 16.25 -4.21
CA ILE A 334 -15.28 16.29 -5.36
C ILE A 334 -15.06 14.88 -5.88
N ASP A 335 -15.69 14.54 -6.99
CA ASP A 335 -15.61 13.21 -7.61
C ASP A 335 -14.19 12.90 -8.11
N PHE A 336 -13.81 11.63 -8.04
CA PHE A 336 -12.57 11.15 -8.64
C PHE A 336 -12.80 10.76 -10.11
N ASP A 337 -12.19 11.51 -11.00
CA ASP A 337 -12.26 11.30 -12.46
C ASP A 337 -11.05 10.53 -13.03
N GLY A 338 -10.13 10.11 -12.17
CA GLY A 338 -8.87 9.46 -12.57
C GLY A 338 -7.70 10.44 -12.76
N SER A 339 -7.94 11.75 -12.61
CA SER A 339 -6.90 12.77 -12.65
C SER A 339 -6.19 12.94 -11.31
N GLU A 340 -5.11 13.71 -11.34
CA GLU A 340 -4.39 14.14 -10.14
C GLU A 340 -5.27 15.10 -9.32
N GLN A 341 -5.33 14.89 -8.01
CA GLN A 341 -6.15 15.70 -7.12
C GLN A 341 -5.28 16.69 -6.38
N LYS A 342 -5.70 17.96 -6.33
CA LYS A 342 -5.03 18.95 -5.49
C LYS A 342 -5.17 18.58 -4.01
N VAL A 343 -4.14 18.90 -3.23
CA VAL A 343 -4.19 18.75 -1.77
C VAL A 343 -5.27 19.68 -1.21
N ILE A 344 -6.14 19.11 -0.39
CA ILE A 344 -7.14 19.84 0.37
C ILE A 344 -6.60 20.02 1.78
N ASP A 345 -6.21 21.25 2.15
CA ASP A 345 -5.68 21.56 3.49
C ASP A 345 -6.82 21.55 4.51
N SER A 346 -7.29 20.37 4.87
CA SER A 346 -8.35 20.14 5.85
C SER A 346 -7.96 19.05 6.85
N VAL A 347 -8.53 19.09 8.04
CA VAL A 347 -8.29 18.07 9.08
C VAL A 347 -8.60 16.67 8.57
N ASP A 348 -9.72 16.51 7.86
CA ASP A 348 -10.14 15.22 7.32
C ASP A 348 -9.14 14.64 6.31
N PHE A 349 -8.48 15.50 5.52
CA PHE A 349 -7.45 15.09 4.58
C PHE A 349 -6.20 14.59 5.34
N TRP A 350 -5.71 15.37 6.30
CA TRP A 350 -4.49 15.06 7.03
C TRP A 350 -4.65 13.84 7.96
N GLU A 351 -5.83 13.61 8.51
CA GLU A 351 -6.12 12.39 9.28
C GLU A 351 -6.12 11.10 8.45
N ASP A 352 -6.15 11.20 7.12
CA ASP A 352 -6.28 10.07 6.21
C ASP A 352 -4.96 9.74 5.45
N LEU A 353 -3.83 10.27 5.94
CA LEU A 353 -2.52 10.22 5.25
C LEU A 353 -1.92 8.83 5.04
N ASP A 354 -2.38 7.78 5.76
CA ASP A 354 -1.82 6.42 5.62
C ASP A 354 -1.99 5.81 4.23
N TYR A 355 -2.72 6.47 3.35
CA TYR A 355 -3.07 6.01 2.01
C TYR A 355 -2.56 6.90 0.89
N TYR A 356 -1.74 7.92 1.17
CA TYR A 356 -1.40 8.97 0.20
C TYR A 356 0.08 9.03 -0.14
N ILE A 357 0.33 9.40 -1.40
CA ILE A 357 1.55 10.03 -1.85
C ILE A 357 1.23 11.49 -2.16
N ILE A 358 2.06 12.38 -1.69
CA ILE A 358 1.98 13.81 -1.98
C ILE A 358 3.18 14.16 -2.86
N TYR A 359 2.96 14.90 -3.90
CA TYR A 359 4.02 15.37 -4.78
C TYR A 359 3.75 16.81 -5.23
N THR A 360 4.83 17.56 -5.39
CA THR A 360 4.81 18.94 -5.87
C THR A 360 5.52 18.99 -7.22
N LYS A 361 4.89 19.60 -8.22
CA LYS A 361 5.50 19.90 -9.52
C LYS A 361 6.18 21.25 -9.42
N LYS A 362 7.48 21.29 -9.68
CA LYS A 362 8.29 22.54 -9.70
C LYS A 362 7.99 23.40 -10.89
#